data_d8dfc2aa52f3ea560bdbaff19fa9bfd3
#
_entry.id   d8dfc2aa52f3ea560bdbaff19fa9bfd3
#
_cell.length_a   1.000
_cell.length_b   1.000
_cell.length_c   1.000
_cell.angle_alpha   90.00
_cell.angle_beta   90.00
_cell.angle_gamma   90.00
#
_symmetry.space_group_name_H-M   'P 1'
#
loop_
_entity.id
_entity.type
_entity.pdbx_description
1 polymer ?
#
loop_
_entity_poly.entity_id
_entity_poly.type
_entity_poly.pdbx_seq_one_letter_code
_entity_poly.pdbx_strand_id
1 'polypeptide(L)'
;MKMYPGNESEKPILRDVIDGLKNRNNITGKTIHVAGKGLNCAQNIAFSKQNGDGYLFSKSVKTLPSTEKTWVLSEQDYKDVKDKRNDFGEAGKYADFTDKTQMTDQDIYCTYHNLWRIEESFKIMKSDLDARPVFLQKENTIKGHFLICYLTVLLERIFQFKILDEKYSTSDIFRFIKDFRVTKGEHKYINTIFDYKL
;
A
#
# COMPACT_ATOMS: atom_id res chain seq x y z
N MET A 1 -17.44 -0.41 -2.57
CA MET A 1 -16.60 -0.79 -1.43
C MET A 1 -17.07 -2.14 -0.91
N LYS A 2 -16.18 -3.09 -0.66
CA LYS A 2 -16.46 -4.35 0.06
C LYS A 2 -15.89 -4.23 1.47
N MET A 3 -16.61 -4.74 2.46
CA MET A 3 -16.15 -4.83 3.85
C MET A 3 -16.29 -6.29 4.30
N TYR A 4 -15.35 -6.70 5.12
CA TYR A 4 -15.28 -8.06 5.66
C TYR A 4 -15.15 -7.98 7.18
N PRO A 5 -15.70 -8.94 7.92
CA PRO A 5 -15.52 -9.03 9.37
C PRO A 5 -14.04 -9.14 9.72
N GLY A 6 -13.62 -8.44 10.78
CA GLY A 6 -12.20 -8.40 11.18
C GLY A 6 -11.65 -9.71 11.75
N ASN A 7 -12.50 -10.70 12.00
CA ASN A 7 -12.15 -12.04 12.48
C ASN A 7 -12.02 -13.07 11.32
N GLU A 8 -12.29 -12.67 10.09
CA GLU A 8 -12.10 -13.55 8.92
C GLU A 8 -10.65 -13.56 8.46
N SER A 9 -10.22 -14.71 7.92
CA SER A 9 -8.90 -14.84 7.30
C SER A 9 -8.83 -14.05 6.00
N GLU A 10 -7.80 -13.21 5.85
CA GLU A 10 -7.58 -12.41 4.65
C GLU A 10 -7.26 -13.25 3.40
N LYS A 11 -6.72 -14.47 3.58
CA LYS A 11 -6.25 -15.31 2.47
C LYS A 11 -7.34 -15.71 1.47
N PRO A 12 -8.53 -16.19 1.88
CA PRO A 12 -9.62 -16.47 0.95
C PRO A 12 -10.20 -15.20 0.31
N ILE A 13 -10.26 -14.11 1.08
CA ILE A 13 -10.84 -12.83 0.66
C ILE A 13 -10.11 -12.25 -0.57
N LEU A 14 -8.79 -12.48 -0.69
CA LEU A 14 -8.02 -12.00 -1.82
C LEU A 14 -8.61 -12.48 -3.15
N ARG A 15 -9.01 -13.73 -3.26
CA ARG A 15 -9.58 -14.32 -4.49
C ARG A 15 -10.89 -13.66 -4.89
N ASP A 16 -11.80 -13.49 -3.93
CA ASP A 16 -13.10 -12.82 -4.15
C ASP A 16 -12.93 -11.35 -4.55
N VAL A 17 -11.91 -10.69 -4.00
CA VAL A 17 -11.60 -9.30 -4.33
C VAL A 17 -11.06 -9.20 -5.76
N ILE A 18 -10.13 -10.06 -6.15
CA ILE A 18 -9.54 -10.09 -7.50
C ILE A 18 -10.63 -10.37 -8.55
N ASP A 19 -11.43 -11.42 -8.37
CA ASP A 19 -12.52 -11.76 -9.29
C ASP A 19 -13.53 -10.62 -9.39
N GLY A 20 -13.90 -10.05 -8.26
CA GLY A 20 -14.81 -8.91 -8.25
C GLY A 20 -14.23 -7.64 -8.90
N LEU A 21 -12.92 -7.43 -8.88
CA LEU A 21 -12.27 -6.33 -9.57
C LEU A 21 -12.19 -6.57 -11.08
N LYS A 22 -11.80 -7.77 -11.48
CA LYS A 22 -11.74 -8.17 -12.90
C LYS A 22 -13.10 -8.03 -13.57
N ASN A 23 -14.14 -8.58 -12.94
CA ASN A 23 -15.51 -8.56 -13.48
C ASN A 23 -16.08 -7.14 -13.59
N ARG A 24 -15.90 -6.30 -12.54
CA ARG A 24 -16.44 -4.94 -12.55
C ARG A 24 -15.74 -4.00 -13.52
N ASN A 25 -14.47 -4.21 -13.76
CA ASN A 25 -13.67 -3.34 -14.63
C ASN A 25 -13.43 -3.95 -16.02
N ASN A 26 -14.09 -5.07 -16.35
CA ASN A 26 -13.93 -5.79 -17.60
C ASN A 26 -12.45 -6.08 -17.95
N ILE A 27 -11.66 -6.45 -16.95
CA ILE A 27 -10.25 -6.74 -17.14
C ILE A 27 -10.13 -8.16 -17.73
N THR A 28 -9.90 -8.24 -19.03
CA THR A 28 -9.74 -9.51 -19.76
C THR A 28 -8.28 -9.92 -19.95
N GLY A 29 -7.34 -9.01 -19.72
CA GLY A 29 -5.91 -9.27 -19.84
C GLY A 29 -5.30 -10.00 -18.64
N LYS A 30 -4.08 -10.52 -18.82
CA LYS A 30 -3.28 -11.07 -17.73
C LYS A 30 -2.90 -9.98 -16.75
N THR A 31 -3.02 -10.29 -15.47
CA THR A 31 -2.65 -9.40 -14.35
C THR A 31 -1.55 -10.03 -13.51
N ILE A 32 -0.86 -9.22 -12.73
CA ILE A 32 0.10 -9.69 -11.72
C ILE A 32 -0.47 -9.37 -10.35
N HIS A 33 -0.66 -10.39 -9.53
CA HIS A 33 -1.13 -10.23 -8.17
C HIS A 33 0.06 -9.99 -7.25
N VAL A 34 0.14 -8.80 -6.66
CA VAL A 34 1.24 -8.43 -5.75
C VAL A 34 0.70 -8.37 -4.33
N ALA A 35 1.32 -9.09 -3.39
CA ALA A 35 0.84 -9.14 -2.02
C ALA A 35 1.94 -9.40 -0.99
N GLY A 36 1.71 -8.90 0.23
CA GLY A 36 2.56 -9.16 1.38
C GLY A 36 2.47 -10.60 1.89
N LYS A 37 3.35 -10.93 2.83
CA LYS A 37 3.49 -12.29 3.40
C LYS A 37 2.20 -12.89 4.00
N GLY A 38 1.29 -12.05 4.48
CA GLY A 38 0.02 -12.49 5.07
C GLY A 38 -0.89 -13.20 4.07
N LEU A 39 -0.82 -12.83 2.81
CA LEU A 39 -1.65 -13.37 1.73
C LEU A 39 -0.97 -14.50 0.95
N ASN A 40 0.31 -14.79 1.24
CA ASN A 40 1.05 -15.86 0.60
C ASN A 40 0.56 -17.23 1.11
N CYS A 41 -0.11 -17.97 0.25
CA CYS A 41 -0.50 -19.36 0.49
C CYS A 41 -0.66 -20.12 -0.84
N ALA A 42 -0.57 -21.45 -0.76
CA ALA A 42 -0.66 -22.29 -1.94
C ALA A 42 -1.94 -22.07 -2.76
N GLN A 43 -3.08 -21.85 -2.09
CA GLN A 43 -4.36 -21.62 -2.76
C GLN A 43 -4.38 -20.30 -3.55
N ASN A 44 -3.77 -19.23 -3.04
CA ASN A 44 -3.69 -17.96 -3.75
C ASN A 44 -2.74 -18.03 -4.95
N ILE A 45 -1.63 -18.76 -4.82
CA ILE A 45 -0.72 -19.04 -5.93
C ILE A 45 -1.42 -19.89 -7.00
N ALA A 46 -2.10 -20.96 -6.60
CA ALA A 46 -2.84 -21.82 -7.51
C ALA A 46 -3.94 -21.03 -8.26
N PHE A 47 -4.68 -20.18 -7.55
CA PHE A 47 -5.70 -19.30 -8.12
C PHE A 47 -5.12 -18.39 -9.21
N SER A 48 -3.98 -17.74 -8.96
CA SER A 48 -3.31 -16.90 -9.96
C SER A 48 -2.94 -17.70 -11.20
N LYS A 49 -2.30 -18.86 -11.01
CA LYS A 49 -1.89 -19.74 -12.12
C LYS A 49 -3.06 -20.27 -12.94
N GLN A 50 -4.14 -20.71 -12.29
CA GLN A 50 -5.34 -21.23 -12.96
C GLN A 50 -6.02 -20.16 -13.84
N ASN A 51 -5.97 -18.90 -13.43
CA ASN A 51 -6.51 -17.79 -14.19
C ASN A 51 -5.53 -17.25 -15.25
N GLY A 52 -4.37 -17.86 -15.42
CA GLY A 52 -3.32 -17.39 -16.34
C GLY A 52 -2.66 -16.07 -15.90
N ASP A 53 -2.87 -15.66 -14.65
CA ASP A 53 -2.28 -14.47 -14.06
C ASP A 53 -0.91 -14.76 -13.45
N GLY A 54 -0.12 -13.72 -13.27
CA GLY A 54 1.12 -13.79 -12.54
C GLY A 54 0.92 -13.50 -11.05
N TYR A 55 1.92 -13.84 -10.25
CA TYR A 55 1.95 -13.50 -8.84
C TYR A 55 3.34 -13.05 -8.39
N LEU A 56 3.36 -12.17 -7.40
CA LEU A 56 4.56 -11.71 -6.70
C LEU A 56 4.21 -11.58 -5.22
N PHE A 57 4.53 -12.61 -4.43
CA PHE A 57 4.19 -12.68 -3.00
C PHE A 57 5.45 -12.77 -2.15
N SER A 58 5.56 -11.96 -1.11
CA SER A 58 6.65 -12.10 -0.16
C SER A 58 6.47 -13.32 0.74
N LYS A 59 7.58 -13.88 1.22
CA LYS A 59 7.62 -15.00 2.16
C LYS A 59 8.48 -14.63 3.36
N SER A 60 8.12 -15.11 4.54
CA SER A 60 8.92 -14.87 5.73
C SER A 60 10.16 -15.78 5.73
N VAL A 61 11.34 -15.19 5.87
CA VAL A 61 12.61 -15.92 6.00
C VAL A 61 12.58 -16.91 7.18
N LYS A 62 11.86 -16.58 8.25
CA LYS A 62 11.73 -17.45 9.43
C LYS A 62 11.09 -18.81 9.11
N THR A 63 10.20 -18.83 8.13
CA THR A 63 9.41 -20.03 7.76
C THR A 63 9.93 -20.74 6.51
N LEU A 64 11.08 -20.31 5.98
CA LEU A 64 11.71 -20.98 4.84
C LEU A 64 12.31 -22.34 5.25
N PRO A 65 12.30 -23.34 4.35
CA PRO A 65 13.11 -24.54 4.48
C PRO A 65 14.59 -24.17 4.71
N SER A 66 15.35 -25.07 5.36
CA SER A 66 16.74 -24.81 5.72
C SER A 66 17.62 -24.44 4.53
N THR A 67 17.45 -25.13 3.40
CA THR A 67 18.18 -24.87 2.16
C THR A 67 17.92 -23.46 1.59
N GLU A 68 16.64 -23.08 1.46
CA GLU A 68 16.22 -21.74 1.00
C GLU A 68 16.69 -20.66 1.99
N LYS A 69 16.60 -20.96 3.30
CA LYS A 69 17.05 -20.03 4.34
C LYS A 69 18.54 -19.77 4.29
N THR A 70 19.36 -20.83 4.11
CA THR A 70 20.81 -20.70 3.96
C THR A 70 21.15 -19.88 2.73
N TRP A 71 20.48 -20.09 1.61
CA TRP A 71 20.68 -19.33 0.39
C TRP A 71 20.31 -17.84 0.59
N VAL A 72 19.15 -17.55 1.17
CA VAL A 72 18.71 -16.15 1.43
C VAL A 72 19.64 -15.44 2.40
N LEU A 73 20.21 -16.13 3.39
CA LEU A 73 21.10 -15.53 4.38
C LEU A 73 22.58 -15.52 3.94
N SER A 74 22.93 -16.13 2.79
CA SER A 74 24.28 -16.05 2.23
C SER A 74 24.53 -14.65 1.68
N GLU A 75 25.66 -14.03 1.97
CA GLU A 75 26.05 -12.73 1.44
C GLU A 75 26.44 -12.75 -0.04
N GLN A 76 26.64 -13.93 -0.61
CA GLN A 76 26.93 -14.10 -2.03
C GLN A 76 25.71 -13.73 -2.87
N ASP A 77 25.93 -13.03 -3.98
CA ASP A 77 24.93 -12.63 -4.97
C ASP A 77 23.95 -11.53 -4.54
N TYR A 78 24.23 -10.79 -3.47
CA TYR A 78 23.51 -9.55 -3.21
C TYR A 78 23.84 -8.52 -4.28
N LYS A 79 22.82 -7.97 -4.92
CA LYS A 79 22.95 -6.84 -5.84
C LYS A 79 22.35 -5.60 -5.18
N ASP A 80 23.08 -4.50 -5.28
CA ASP A 80 22.54 -3.21 -4.86
C ASP A 80 21.41 -2.79 -5.81
N VAL A 81 20.24 -2.61 -5.25
CA VAL A 81 19.10 -2.05 -5.98
C VAL A 81 18.99 -0.58 -5.62
N LYS A 82 19.28 0.28 -6.58
CA LYS A 82 19.11 1.73 -6.40
C LYS A 82 17.63 2.08 -6.46
N ASP A 83 17.05 2.44 -5.32
CA ASP A 83 15.75 3.11 -5.28
C ASP A 83 15.97 4.60 -5.59
N LYS A 84 15.26 5.12 -6.60
CA LYS A 84 15.35 6.54 -6.98
C LYS A 84 14.90 7.51 -5.87
N ARG A 85 14.28 6.99 -4.80
CA ARG A 85 13.71 7.79 -3.71
C ARG A 85 14.55 7.83 -2.44
N ASN A 86 15.48 6.91 -2.28
CA ASN A 86 16.37 6.87 -1.13
C ASN A 86 17.81 6.80 -1.64
N ASP A 87 18.63 7.78 -1.27
CA ASP A 87 20.07 7.76 -1.49
C ASP A 87 20.79 6.62 -0.72
N PHE A 88 20.01 5.87 0.08
CA PHE A 88 20.45 4.69 0.79
C PHE A 88 20.09 3.47 -0.05
N GLY A 89 21.08 2.90 -0.74
CA GLY A 89 20.92 1.63 -1.45
C GLY A 89 20.54 0.53 -0.44
N GLU A 90 19.32 0.03 -0.54
CA GLU A 90 18.96 -1.21 0.15
C GLU A 90 19.44 -2.39 -0.67
N ALA A 91 20.40 -3.14 -0.13
CA ALA A 91 20.78 -4.43 -0.67
C ALA A 91 19.68 -5.46 -0.33
N GLY A 92 19.16 -6.14 -1.33
CA GLY A 92 18.13 -7.15 -1.12
C GLY A 92 18.31 -8.38 -2.00
N LYS A 93 18.15 -9.57 -1.43
CA LYS A 93 17.93 -10.80 -2.18
C LYS A 93 16.44 -11.03 -2.35
N TYR A 94 16.03 -11.23 -3.59
CA TYR A 94 14.66 -11.61 -3.90
C TYR A 94 14.66 -13.09 -4.25
N ALA A 95 14.05 -13.91 -3.39
CA ALA A 95 13.74 -15.27 -3.74
C ALA A 95 12.52 -15.27 -4.68
N ASP A 96 12.64 -15.96 -5.79
CA ASP A 96 11.61 -16.04 -6.83
C ASP A 96 10.34 -16.77 -6.34
N PHE A 97 9.48 -16.05 -5.65
CA PHE A 97 8.09 -16.47 -5.45
C PHE A 97 7.18 -15.81 -6.51
N THR A 98 7.70 -15.72 -7.70
CA THR A 98 7.01 -15.21 -8.89
C THR A 98 7.15 -16.21 -10.03
N ASP A 99 6.15 -16.23 -10.90
CA ASP A 99 6.22 -16.94 -12.18
C ASP A 99 6.71 -16.03 -13.31
N LYS A 100 7.17 -14.82 -12.99
CA LYS A 100 7.59 -13.79 -13.96
C LYS A 100 9.10 -13.83 -14.18
N THR A 101 9.58 -14.91 -14.80
CA THR A 101 10.98 -15.08 -15.18
C THR A 101 11.49 -14.07 -16.23
N GLN A 102 10.57 -13.33 -16.88
CA GLN A 102 10.91 -12.28 -17.85
C GLN A 102 11.07 -10.90 -17.23
N MET A 103 10.71 -10.70 -15.97
CA MET A 103 10.93 -9.45 -15.26
C MET A 103 12.38 -9.37 -14.80
N THR A 104 12.98 -8.19 -14.90
CA THR A 104 14.29 -7.96 -14.30
C THR A 104 14.18 -7.92 -12.78
N ASP A 105 15.28 -8.21 -12.06
CA ASP A 105 15.33 -8.11 -10.59
C ASP A 105 14.89 -6.72 -10.12
N GLN A 106 15.25 -5.66 -10.87
CA GLN A 106 14.85 -4.29 -10.60
C GLN A 106 13.34 -4.09 -10.73
N ASP A 107 12.70 -4.66 -11.77
CA ASP A 107 11.25 -4.54 -11.95
C ASP A 107 10.48 -5.28 -10.85
N ILE A 108 10.95 -6.46 -10.45
CA ILE A 108 10.39 -7.23 -9.34
C ILE A 108 10.46 -6.42 -8.05
N TYR A 109 11.63 -5.86 -7.75
CA TYR A 109 11.82 -5.02 -6.58
C TYR A 109 10.90 -3.81 -6.59
N CYS A 110 10.93 -3.02 -7.66
CA CYS A 110 10.12 -1.81 -7.76
C CYS A 110 8.62 -2.12 -7.68
N THR A 111 8.18 -3.21 -8.32
CA THR A 111 6.78 -3.64 -8.29
C THR A 111 6.36 -4.03 -6.88
N TYR A 112 7.16 -4.83 -6.18
CA TYR A 112 6.88 -5.22 -4.81
C TYR A 112 6.97 -4.02 -3.85
N HIS A 113 8.01 -3.21 -4.01
CA HIS A 113 8.25 -2.06 -3.13
C HIS A 113 7.13 -1.02 -3.21
N ASN A 114 6.43 -0.91 -4.33
CA ASN A 114 5.26 -0.03 -4.45
C ASN A 114 4.10 -0.39 -3.50
N LEU A 115 4.10 -1.57 -2.87
CA LEU A 115 3.13 -1.90 -1.81
C LEU A 115 3.22 -0.97 -0.60
N TRP A 116 4.39 -0.38 -0.32
CA TRP A 116 4.54 0.58 0.78
C TRP A 116 3.57 1.75 0.68
N ARG A 117 3.23 2.19 -0.54
CA ARG A 117 2.25 3.27 -0.77
C ARG A 117 0.86 2.91 -0.26
N ILE A 118 0.50 1.63 -0.37
CA ILE A 118 -0.76 1.11 0.16
C ILE A 118 -0.68 1.04 1.69
N GLU A 119 0.42 0.53 2.23
CA GLU A 119 0.66 0.44 3.68
C GLU A 119 0.66 1.82 4.32
N GLU A 120 1.28 2.80 3.69
CA GLU A 120 1.27 4.19 4.14
C GLU A 120 -0.16 4.78 4.12
N SER A 121 -0.95 4.51 3.07
CA SER A 121 -2.35 4.93 3.01
C SER A 121 -3.18 4.32 4.15
N PHE A 122 -2.95 3.04 4.48
CA PHE A 122 -3.56 2.42 5.66
C PHE A 122 -3.06 3.02 6.99
N LYS A 123 -1.79 3.41 7.06
CA LYS A 123 -1.25 4.11 8.23
C LYS A 123 -1.94 5.45 8.44
N ILE A 124 -2.13 6.24 7.39
CA ILE A 124 -2.87 7.49 7.44
C ILE A 124 -4.29 7.28 7.98
N MET A 125 -5.01 6.30 7.41
CA MET A 125 -6.36 5.98 7.89
C MET A 125 -6.39 5.63 9.37
N LYS A 126 -5.41 4.87 9.86
CA LYS A 126 -5.37 4.40 11.25
C LYS A 126 -4.91 5.45 12.24
N SER A 127 -3.90 6.26 11.87
CA SER A 127 -3.20 7.15 12.78
C SER A 127 -3.61 8.60 12.65
N ASP A 128 -3.75 9.11 11.42
CA ASP A 128 -4.03 10.53 11.20
C ASP A 128 -5.53 10.83 11.14
N LEU A 129 -6.32 9.87 10.68
CA LEU A 129 -7.79 9.98 10.59
C LEU A 129 -8.54 9.25 11.70
N ASP A 130 -7.84 8.58 12.62
CA ASP A 130 -8.44 7.80 13.72
C ASP A 130 -9.59 6.89 13.25
N ALA A 131 -9.43 6.27 12.06
CA ALA A 131 -10.47 5.42 11.49
C ALA A 131 -10.76 4.17 12.35
N ARG A 132 -9.97 3.91 13.37
CA ARG A 132 -10.13 2.85 14.37
C ARG A 132 -9.83 3.39 15.78
N PRO A 133 -10.55 2.89 16.83
CA PRO A 133 -11.64 1.92 16.80
C PRO A 133 -12.94 2.50 16.23
N VAL A 134 -13.77 1.63 15.63
CA VAL A 134 -15.07 2.04 15.09
C VAL A 134 -16.14 1.83 16.17
N PHE A 135 -16.70 2.92 16.69
CA PHE A 135 -17.76 2.90 17.69
C PHE A 135 -19.18 2.88 17.10
N LEU A 136 -19.29 2.69 15.79
CA LEU A 136 -20.54 2.68 15.05
C LEU A 136 -21.12 1.25 15.01
N GLN A 137 -22.43 1.12 15.12
CA GLN A 137 -23.11 -0.19 15.18
C GLN A 137 -23.82 -0.54 13.86
N LYS A 138 -24.33 0.44 13.13
CA LYS A 138 -25.08 0.20 11.91
C LYS A 138 -24.15 0.04 10.71
N GLU A 139 -24.34 -1.02 9.92
CA GLU A 139 -23.53 -1.34 8.75
C GLU A 139 -23.37 -0.16 7.78
N ASN A 140 -24.47 0.53 7.44
CA ASN A 140 -24.44 1.66 6.54
C ASN A 140 -23.62 2.85 7.11
N THR A 141 -23.68 3.07 8.42
CA THR A 141 -22.90 4.12 9.08
C THR A 141 -21.42 3.77 9.10
N ILE A 142 -21.08 2.49 9.33
CA ILE A 142 -19.71 1.99 9.22
C ILE A 142 -19.17 2.15 7.79
N LYS A 143 -19.99 1.79 6.78
CA LYS A 143 -19.63 2.00 5.37
C LYS A 143 -19.39 3.47 5.04
N GLY A 144 -20.26 4.36 5.53
CA GLY A 144 -20.12 5.82 5.35
C GLY A 144 -18.84 6.35 5.99
N HIS A 145 -18.53 5.92 7.21
CA HIS A 145 -17.29 6.29 7.92
C HIS A 145 -16.03 5.90 7.11
N PHE A 146 -15.93 4.65 6.70
CA PHE A 146 -14.77 4.22 5.90
C PHE A 146 -14.71 4.86 4.51
N LEU A 147 -15.86 5.18 3.91
CA LEU A 147 -15.91 5.91 2.65
C LEU A 147 -15.34 7.32 2.80
N ILE A 148 -15.70 8.02 3.87
CA ILE A 148 -15.16 9.36 4.16
C ILE A 148 -13.66 9.28 4.39
N CYS A 149 -13.18 8.35 5.21
CA CYS A 149 -11.75 8.14 5.42
C CYS A 149 -11.01 7.84 4.11
N TYR A 150 -11.56 6.99 3.26
CA TYR A 150 -10.99 6.68 1.96
C TYR A 150 -10.90 7.90 1.04
N LEU A 151 -11.98 8.69 0.95
CA LEU A 151 -11.99 9.91 0.15
C LEU A 151 -10.98 10.94 0.66
N THR A 152 -10.83 11.06 1.98
CA THR A 152 -9.82 11.95 2.60
C THR A 152 -8.41 11.53 2.22
N VAL A 153 -8.09 10.24 2.32
CA VAL A 153 -6.77 9.72 1.89
C VAL A 153 -6.56 9.93 0.39
N LEU A 154 -7.59 9.69 -0.42
CA LEU A 154 -7.50 9.90 -1.87
C LEU A 154 -7.18 11.36 -2.21
N LEU A 155 -7.87 12.31 -1.59
CA LEU A 155 -7.64 13.75 -1.80
C LEU A 155 -6.25 14.16 -1.32
N GLU A 156 -5.83 13.67 -0.15
CA GLU A 156 -4.49 13.93 0.38
C GLU A 156 -3.41 13.40 -0.57
N ARG A 157 -3.56 12.18 -1.09
CA ARG A 157 -2.60 11.61 -2.05
C ARG A 157 -2.57 12.38 -3.37
N ILE A 158 -3.71 12.81 -3.88
CA ILE A 158 -3.75 13.67 -5.07
C ILE A 158 -3.00 14.98 -4.79
N PHE A 159 -3.23 15.59 -3.63
CA PHE A 159 -2.56 16.82 -3.23
C PHE A 159 -1.05 16.62 -3.10
N GLN A 160 -0.62 15.58 -2.39
CA GLN A 160 0.80 15.24 -2.21
C GLN A 160 1.53 14.98 -3.53
N PHE A 161 0.94 14.12 -4.40
CA PHE A 161 1.63 13.68 -5.61
C PHE A 161 1.48 14.62 -6.80
N LYS A 162 0.34 15.32 -6.93
CA LYS A 162 0.03 16.13 -8.11
C LYS A 162 0.29 17.61 -7.91
N ILE A 163 0.22 18.10 -6.68
CA ILE A 163 0.34 19.53 -6.36
C ILE A 163 1.66 19.82 -5.67
N LEU A 164 2.05 18.98 -4.71
CA LEU A 164 3.27 19.18 -3.92
C LEU A 164 4.49 18.42 -4.45
N ASP A 165 4.37 17.66 -5.54
CA ASP A 165 5.47 16.89 -6.16
C ASP A 165 6.24 16.01 -5.14
N GLU A 166 5.54 15.39 -4.20
CA GLU A 166 6.10 14.54 -3.13
C GLU A 166 7.12 15.25 -2.21
N LYS A 167 7.16 16.59 -2.18
CA LYS A 167 8.15 17.35 -1.39
C LYS A 167 7.90 17.31 0.11
N TYR A 168 6.68 17.00 0.53
CA TYR A 168 6.28 16.99 1.93
C TYR A 168 5.71 15.63 2.31
N SER A 169 6.00 15.21 3.54
CA SER A 169 5.39 14.00 4.08
C SER A 169 3.90 14.21 4.38
N THR A 170 3.15 13.11 4.39
CA THR A 170 1.74 13.15 4.80
C THR A 170 1.55 13.75 6.19
N SER A 171 2.43 13.42 7.13
CA SER A 171 2.38 13.98 8.49
C SER A 171 2.56 15.50 8.50
N ASP A 172 3.43 16.04 7.65
CA ASP A 172 3.63 17.49 7.54
C ASP A 172 2.39 18.17 6.94
N ILE A 173 1.78 17.56 5.93
CA ILE A 173 0.55 18.03 5.31
C ILE A 173 -0.58 18.10 6.34
N PHE A 174 -0.82 17.02 7.09
CA PHE A 174 -1.87 17.00 8.12
C PHE A 174 -1.58 17.96 9.27
N ARG A 175 -0.32 18.11 9.70
CA ARG A 175 0.07 19.09 10.68
C ARG A 175 -0.24 20.51 10.18
N PHE A 176 0.17 20.83 8.97
CA PHE A 176 -0.15 22.12 8.35
C PHE A 176 -1.66 22.37 8.30
N ILE A 177 -2.47 21.41 7.83
CA ILE A 177 -3.94 21.55 7.76
C ILE A 177 -4.55 21.77 9.15
N LYS A 178 -4.08 21.05 10.17
CA LYS A 178 -4.58 21.20 11.56
C LYS A 178 -4.25 22.54 12.16
N ASP A 179 -3.07 23.06 11.85
CA ASP A 179 -2.55 24.28 12.45
C ASP A 179 -2.88 25.53 11.63
N PHE A 180 -3.23 25.36 10.35
CA PHE A 180 -3.54 26.46 9.44
C PHE A 180 -4.79 27.21 9.89
N ARG A 181 -4.62 28.50 10.18
CA ARG A 181 -5.70 29.41 10.62
C ARG A 181 -5.81 30.58 9.68
N VAL A 182 -7.02 30.84 9.20
CA VAL A 182 -7.34 32.05 8.43
C VAL A 182 -8.46 32.80 9.10
N THR A 183 -8.31 34.10 9.17
CA THR A 183 -9.36 35.01 9.63
C THR A 183 -9.88 35.82 8.44
N LYS A 184 -11.19 35.89 8.31
CA LYS A 184 -11.83 36.72 7.29
C LYS A 184 -11.77 38.18 7.72
N GLY A 185 -10.98 38.98 7.01
CA GLY A 185 -11.04 40.45 7.11
C GLY A 185 -12.14 41.00 6.22
N GLU A 186 -12.32 42.31 6.22
CA GLU A 186 -13.38 42.98 5.44
C GLU A 186 -13.27 42.73 3.93
N HIS A 187 -12.05 42.64 3.38
CA HIS A 187 -11.82 42.50 1.93
C HIS A 187 -10.94 41.32 1.54
N LYS A 188 -10.34 40.58 2.50
CA LYS A 188 -9.45 39.43 2.22
C LYS A 188 -9.37 38.46 3.37
N TYR A 189 -8.96 37.22 3.08
CA TYR A 189 -8.57 36.28 4.09
C TYR A 189 -7.13 36.52 4.52
N ILE A 190 -6.89 36.57 5.83
CA ILE A 190 -5.58 36.80 6.42
C ILE A 190 -5.14 35.49 7.12
N ASN A 191 -3.96 35.00 6.77
CA ASN A 191 -3.36 33.91 7.50
C ASN A 191 -2.89 34.41 8.87
N THR A 192 -3.35 33.76 9.95
CA THR A 192 -3.03 34.17 11.32
C THR A 192 -1.90 33.34 11.94
N ILE A 193 -1.30 32.42 11.17
CA ILE A 193 -0.12 31.68 11.61
C ILE A 193 1.12 32.49 11.21
N PHE A 194 1.70 33.15 12.19
CA PHE A 194 3.03 33.75 12.10
C PHE A 194 4.02 32.63 12.49
N ASP A 195 4.94 32.25 11.63
CA ASP A 195 6.01 31.27 11.82
C ASP A 195 5.73 29.79 11.40
N TYR A 196 5.48 29.56 10.12
CA TYR A 196 6.01 28.35 9.51
C TYR A 196 7.20 28.72 8.61
N LYS A 197 8.41 28.48 9.10
CA LYS A 197 9.55 28.29 8.22
C LYS A 197 9.33 26.94 7.53
N LEU A 198 8.93 26.99 6.28
CA LEU A 198 8.95 25.87 5.34
C LEU A 198 10.40 25.51 5.01
#